data_9f21e752f074279ca8443de6f8abb1af
#
_entry.id   9f21e752f074279ca8443de6f8abb1af
#
_cell.length_a   1.000
_cell.length_b   1.000
_cell.length_c   1.000
_cell.angle_alpha   90.00
_cell.angle_beta   90.00
_cell.angle_gamma   90.00
#
_symmetry.space_group_name_H-M   'P 1'
#
loop_
_entity.id
_entity.type
_entity.pdbx_description
1 polymer ?
#
loop_
_entity_poly.entity_id
_entity_poly.type
_entity_poly.pdbx_seq_one_letter_code
_entity_poly.pdbx_strand_id
1 'polypeptide(L)'
;MRNLAFLAPLAATLAIAGAARAQPAAVSVSLGPDLQEKAAELGQRDVQRQVDRLTVTVRDALTRAEVLQGARIELVLTDLKPNRPTFEQLGRRPGLDGHRSVSIGGAAIEGEVITADGQRLPVRYEWYSPTLADVYGYATWQDAERAFDRLAANLVAGRLVTR
;
A
#
# COMPACT_ATOMS: atom_id res chain seq x y z
N MET A 1 -33.57 -54.30 51.22
CA MET A 1 -33.81 -53.01 50.61
C MET A 1 -32.49 -52.42 50.20
N ARG A 2 -32.18 -52.48 48.94
CA ARG A 2 -30.83 -52.09 48.42
C ARG A 2 -30.97 -50.77 47.70
N ASN A 3 -30.36 -49.71 48.27
CA ASN A 3 -30.29 -48.39 47.66
C ASN A 3 -29.17 -48.34 46.61
N LEU A 4 -29.52 -48.25 45.33
CA LEU A 4 -28.57 -47.95 44.27
C LEU A 4 -28.39 -46.44 44.19
N ALA A 5 -27.19 -45.95 44.52
CA ALA A 5 -26.76 -44.58 44.25
C ALA A 5 -26.30 -44.49 42.79
N PHE A 6 -26.99 -43.67 41.95
CA PHE A 6 -26.55 -43.33 40.62
C PHE A 6 -25.51 -42.20 40.69
N LEU A 7 -24.25 -42.52 40.36
CA LEU A 7 -23.22 -41.56 40.10
C LEU A 7 -23.34 -41.06 38.65
N ALA A 8 -23.73 -39.81 38.47
CA ALA A 8 -23.68 -39.11 37.17
C ALA A 8 -22.26 -38.61 36.87
N PRO A 9 -21.68 -38.91 35.70
CA PRO A 9 -20.39 -38.32 35.33
C PRO A 9 -20.58 -36.87 34.90
N LEU A 10 -19.89 -35.97 35.59
CA LEU A 10 -19.77 -34.56 35.22
C LEU A 10 -18.80 -34.46 34.04
N ALA A 11 -19.30 -34.30 32.82
CA ALA A 11 -18.49 -34.03 31.64
C ALA A 11 -18.06 -32.57 31.66
N ALA A 12 -16.81 -32.32 32.03
CA ALA A 12 -16.19 -31.02 31.91
C ALA A 12 -15.83 -30.75 30.42
N THR A 13 -16.63 -29.97 29.74
CA THR A 13 -16.30 -29.45 28.40
C THR A 13 -15.19 -28.36 28.55
N LEU A 14 -13.96 -28.70 28.24
CA LEU A 14 -12.91 -27.70 28.01
C LEU A 14 -13.24 -26.92 26.74
N ALA A 15 -13.73 -25.70 26.88
CA ALA A 15 -13.79 -24.74 25.80
C ALA A 15 -12.34 -24.31 25.48
N ILE A 16 -11.76 -24.86 24.42
CA ILE A 16 -10.52 -24.34 23.85
C ILE A 16 -10.89 -23.01 23.21
N ALA A 17 -10.69 -21.92 23.93
CA ALA A 17 -10.67 -20.57 23.36
C ALA A 17 -9.46 -20.53 22.42
N GLY A 18 -9.72 -20.83 21.13
CA GLY A 18 -8.72 -20.63 20.08
C GLY A 18 -8.33 -19.15 20.12
N ALA A 19 -7.06 -18.86 20.41
CA ALA A 19 -6.52 -17.50 20.26
C ALA A 19 -6.79 -17.08 18.81
N ALA A 20 -7.75 -16.19 18.61
CA ALA A 20 -7.99 -15.55 17.32
C ALA A 20 -6.69 -14.86 16.94
N ARG A 21 -5.93 -15.44 16.01
CA ARG A 21 -4.77 -14.78 15.43
C ARG A 21 -5.29 -13.52 14.77
N ALA A 22 -4.83 -12.38 15.26
CA ALA A 22 -5.14 -11.11 14.64
C ALA A 22 -4.73 -11.18 13.17
N GLN A 23 -5.69 -10.96 12.26
CA GLN A 23 -5.43 -11.03 10.84
C GLN A 23 -4.60 -9.81 10.41
N PRO A 24 -3.60 -9.99 9.53
CA PRO A 24 -2.89 -8.85 8.95
C PRO A 24 -3.85 -7.90 8.24
N ALA A 25 -3.49 -6.64 8.14
CA ALA A 25 -4.26 -5.66 7.36
C ALA A 25 -4.38 -6.10 5.91
N ALA A 26 -5.59 -6.06 5.36
CA ALA A 26 -5.81 -6.26 3.93
C ALA A 26 -5.57 -4.95 3.18
N VAL A 27 -4.68 -4.95 2.19
CA VAL A 27 -4.32 -3.76 1.40
C VAL A 27 -4.72 -3.98 -0.05
N SER A 28 -5.48 -3.04 -0.61
CA SER A 28 -5.83 -2.97 -2.02
C SER A 28 -5.46 -1.60 -2.58
N VAL A 29 -4.99 -1.57 -3.83
CA VAL A 29 -4.63 -0.34 -4.54
C VAL A 29 -5.31 -0.35 -5.90
N SER A 30 -5.96 0.74 -6.25
CA SER A 30 -6.53 1.00 -7.58
C SER A 30 -5.90 2.24 -8.21
N LEU A 31 -6.13 2.44 -9.50
CA LEU A 31 -5.72 3.66 -10.21
C LEU A 31 -6.85 4.69 -10.17
N GLY A 32 -6.48 5.94 -9.92
CA GLY A 32 -7.39 7.07 -10.14
C GLY A 32 -7.67 7.29 -11.63
N PRO A 33 -8.80 7.93 -11.98
CA PRO A 33 -9.23 8.09 -13.38
C PRO A 33 -8.17 8.78 -14.25
N ASP A 34 -7.57 9.87 -13.78
CA ASP A 34 -6.55 10.61 -14.53
C ASP A 34 -5.30 9.76 -14.79
N LEU A 35 -4.91 8.91 -13.82
CA LEU A 35 -3.77 8.03 -13.99
C LEU A 35 -4.09 6.84 -14.89
N GLN A 36 -5.34 6.36 -14.92
CA GLN A 36 -5.78 5.34 -15.88
C GLN A 36 -5.63 5.84 -17.32
N GLU A 37 -6.01 7.09 -17.61
CA GLU A 37 -5.81 7.70 -18.92
C GLU A 37 -4.33 7.81 -19.29
N LYS A 38 -3.48 8.22 -18.34
CA LYS A 38 -2.02 8.33 -18.54
C LYS A 38 -1.29 6.99 -18.62
N ALA A 39 -1.90 5.90 -18.15
CA ALA A 39 -1.26 4.60 -18.08
C ALA A 39 -0.77 4.08 -19.44
N ALA A 40 -1.50 4.39 -20.51
CA ALA A 40 -1.07 4.04 -21.87
C ALA A 40 0.19 4.78 -22.32
N GLU A 41 0.41 6.02 -21.86
CA GLU A 41 1.61 6.83 -22.15
C GLU A 41 2.80 6.38 -21.31
N LEU A 42 2.57 6.06 -20.04
CA LEU A 42 3.61 5.60 -19.09
C LEU A 42 4.00 4.13 -19.31
N GLY A 43 3.17 3.35 -20.01
CA GLY A 43 3.26 1.92 -20.13
C GLY A 43 2.41 1.20 -19.08
N GLN A 44 1.33 0.56 -19.53
CA GLN A 44 0.36 -0.10 -18.62
C GLN A 44 1.02 -1.11 -17.67
N ARG A 45 1.99 -1.90 -18.18
CA ARG A 45 2.72 -2.89 -17.36
C ARG A 45 3.58 -2.23 -16.29
N ASP A 46 4.18 -1.08 -16.61
CA ASP A 46 4.99 -0.32 -15.66
C ASP A 46 4.12 0.25 -14.55
N VAL A 47 3.00 0.86 -14.91
CA VAL A 47 2.03 1.38 -13.94
C VAL A 47 1.48 0.26 -13.05
N GLN A 48 1.14 -0.90 -13.62
CA GLN A 48 0.68 -2.05 -12.81
C GLN A 48 1.75 -2.52 -11.83
N ARG A 49 3.03 -2.58 -12.24
CA ARG A 49 4.12 -2.90 -11.31
C ARG A 49 4.23 -1.90 -10.16
N GLN A 50 3.93 -0.62 -10.37
CA GLN A 50 3.92 0.36 -9.30
C GLN A 50 2.72 0.17 -8.35
N VAL A 51 1.56 -0.20 -8.85
CA VAL A 51 0.40 -0.61 -8.01
C VAL A 51 0.77 -1.80 -7.13
N ASP A 52 1.37 -2.83 -7.71
CA ASP A 52 1.80 -4.03 -6.98
C ASP A 52 2.87 -3.68 -5.94
N ARG A 53 3.83 -2.82 -6.31
CA ARG A 53 4.89 -2.34 -5.41
C ARG A 53 4.31 -1.57 -4.22
N LEU A 54 3.41 -0.63 -4.44
CA LEU A 54 2.74 0.11 -3.37
C LEU A 54 1.98 -0.83 -2.43
N THR A 55 1.22 -1.77 -2.99
CA THR A 55 0.47 -2.78 -2.22
C THR A 55 1.39 -3.58 -1.30
N VAL A 56 2.50 -4.10 -1.84
CA VAL A 56 3.48 -4.89 -1.09
C VAL A 56 4.16 -4.04 -0.02
N THR A 57 4.62 -2.83 -0.38
CA THR A 57 5.32 -1.92 0.54
C THR A 57 4.46 -1.59 1.77
N VAL A 58 3.19 -1.22 1.56
CA VAL A 58 2.28 -0.89 2.66
C VAL A 58 1.96 -2.12 3.50
N ARG A 59 1.56 -3.24 2.87
CA ARG A 59 1.23 -4.48 3.57
C ARG A 59 2.39 -4.96 4.44
N ASP A 60 3.60 -5.00 3.90
CA ASP A 60 4.77 -5.52 4.58
C ASP A 60 5.20 -4.61 5.75
N ALA A 61 5.06 -3.28 5.61
CA ALA A 61 5.33 -2.34 6.68
C ALA A 61 4.34 -2.52 7.85
N LEU A 62 3.04 -2.62 7.57
CA LEU A 62 2.01 -2.81 8.58
C LEU A 62 2.12 -4.17 9.28
N THR A 63 2.44 -5.22 8.52
CA THR A 63 2.66 -6.56 9.06
C THR A 63 3.86 -6.61 10.00
N ARG A 64 4.99 -6.00 9.62
CA ARG A 64 6.19 -5.94 10.47
C ARG A 64 5.99 -5.11 11.73
N ALA A 65 5.20 -4.07 11.65
CA ALA A 65 4.90 -3.20 12.80
C ALA A 65 3.75 -3.72 13.67
N GLU A 66 3.05 -4.77 13.23
CA GLU A 66 1.89 -5.36 13.90
C GLU A 66 0.76 -4.34 14.19
N VAL A 67 0.60 -3.34 13.34
CA VAL A 67 -0.43 -2.29 13.46
C VAL A 67 -1.57 -2.51 12.47
N LEU A 68 -2.73 -1.86 12.74
CA LEU A 68 -3.94 -1.92 11.92
C LEU A 68 -4.40 -3.37 11.63
N GLN A 69 -4.22 -4.27 12.57
CA GLN A 69 -4.63 -5.66 12.42
C GLN A 69 -6.15 -5.76 12.24
N GLY A 70 -6.58 -6.61 11.30
CA GLY A 70 -7.98 -6.73 10.93
C GLY A 70 -8.55 -5.55 10.14
N ALA A 71 -7.76 -4.50 9.91
CA ALA A 71 -8.18 -3.37 9.09
C ALA A 71 -8.13 -3.69 7.59
N ARG A 72 -8.93 -2.94 6.82
CA ARG A 72 -8.88 -2.91 5.36
C ARG A 72 -8.39 -1.54 4.91
N ILE A 73 -7.37 -1.51 4.06
CA ILE A 73 -6.77 -0.29 3.53
C ILE A 73 -7.04 -0.26 2.04
N GLU A 74 -7.83 0.72 1.61
CA GLU A 74 -8.23 0.92 0.23
C GLU A 74 -7.55 2.19 -0.29
N LEU A 75 -6.56 2.04 -1.16
CA LEU A 75 -5.77 3.14 -1.70
C LEU A 75 -6.07 3.35 -3.18
N VAL A 76 -5.98 4.60 -3.59
CA VAL A 76 -6.07 5.03 -4.99
C VAL A 76 -4.79 5.77 -5.32
N LEU A 77 -4.01 5.25 -6.27
CA LEU A 77 -2.87 5.94 -6.84
C LEU A 77 -3.40 6.98 -7.83
N THR A 78 -3.37 8.26 -7.45
CA THR A 78 -3.98 9.35 -8.22
C THR A 78 -3.00 10.02 -9.18
N ASP A 79 -1.71 10.08 -8.83
CA ASP A 79 -0.66 10.55 -9.74
C ASP A 79 0.62 9.73 -9.57
N LEU A 80 1.36 9.60 -10.67
CA LEU A 80 2.59 8.85 -10.75
C LEU A 80 3.52 9.49 -11.77
N LYS A 81 4.70 9.96 -11.32
CA LYS A 81 5.69 10.61 -12.16
C LYS A 81 7.01 9.87 -12.13
N PRO A 82 7.53 9.45 -13.29
CA PRO A 82 8.82 8.80 -13.37
C PRO A 82 9.96 9.83 -13.30
N ASN A 83 11.11 9.42 -12.74
CA ASN A 83 12.35 10.21 -12.76
C ASN A 83 13.07 10.16 -14.11
N ARG A 84 12.79 9.10 -14.88
CA ARG A 84 13.35 8.88 -16.22
C ARG A 84 12.27 8.35 -17.14
N PRO A 85 12.40 8.58 -18.45
CA PRO A 85 11.44 8.07 -19.39
C PRO A 85 11.25 6.55 -19.23
N THR A 86 10.00 6.12 -19.28
CA THR A 86 9.66 4.70 -19.39
C THR A 86 10.02 4.16 -20.79
N PHE A 87 10.06 2.84 -20.95
CA PHE A 87 10.27 2.23 -22.26
C PHE A 87 9.18 2.66 -23.26
N GLU A 88 7.94 2.80 -22.82
CA GLU A 88 6.84 3.26 -23.65
C GLU A 88 7.07 4.69 -24.13
N GLN A 89 7.50 5.60 -23.24
CA GLN A 89 7.81 6.99 -23.59
C GLN A 89 8.99 7.10 -24.55
N LEU A 90 10.04 6.29 -24.34
CA LEU A 90 11.19 6.24 -25.25
C LEU A 90 10.80 5.78 -26.65
N GLY A 91 9.90 4.81 -26.76
CA GLY A 91 9.42 4.32 -28.03
C GLY A 91 8.53 5.31 -28.80
N ARG A 92 7.84 6.21 -28.07
CA ARG A 92 6.85 7.15 -28.65
C ARG A 92 7.39 8.56 -28.89
N ARG A 93 8.43 8.98 -28.16
CA ARG A 93 8.94 10.35 -28.20
C ARG A 93 10.38 10.40 -28.66
N PRO A 94 10.65 10.70 -29.95
CA PRO A 94 12.00 10.94 -30.44
C PRO A 94 12.68 12.06 -29.63
N GLY A 95 13.96 11.89 -29.30
CA GLY A 95 14.74 12.87 -28.53
C GLY A 95 14.78 12.64 -27.01
N LEU A 96 13.97 11.71 -26.47
CA LEU A 96 14.16 11.26 -25.10
C LEU A 96 15.36 10.29 -25.02
N ASP A 97 16.15 10.43 -23.96
CA ASP A 97 17.28 9.56 -23.62
C ASP A 97 17.06 8.96 -22.24
N GLY A 98 17.14 7.63 -22.14
CA GLY A 98 16.88 6.90 -20.89
C GLY A 98 17.84 7.23 -19.74
N HIS A 99 19.02 7.83 -20.05
CA HIS A 99 20.00 8.21 -19.04
C HIS A 99 20.10 9.71 -18.80
N ARG A 100 19.92 10.52 -19.87
CA ARG A 100 20.08 11.97 -19.80
C ARG A 100 18.79 12.72 -19.50
N SER A 101 17.63 12.17 -19.93
CA SER A 101 16.35 12.81 -19.65
C SER A 101 15.94 12.51 -18.21
N VAL A 102 16.09 13.51 -17.35
CA VAL A 102 15.75 13.44 -15.93
C VAL A 102 14.57 14.35 -15.64
N SER A 103 13.64 13.89 -14.81
CA SER A 103 12.47 14.64 -14.37
C SER A 103 12.24 14.49 -12.87
N ILE A 104 11.52 15.44 -12.30
CA ILE A 104 10.99 15.32 -10.93
C ILE A 104 10.00 14.15 -10.90
N GLY A 105 10.33 13.16 -10.10
CA GLY A 105 9.48 11.98 -9.86
C GLY A 105 8.72 12.08 -8.55
N GLY A 106 7.80 11.14 -8.35
CA GLY A 106 7.00 11.04 -7.13
C GLY A 106 5.63 10.43 -7.38
N ALA A 107 4.78 10.49 -6.36
CA ALA A 107 3.43 9.96 -6.43
C ALA A 107 2.46 10.71 -5.50
N ALA A 108 1.17 10.66 -5.85
CA ALA A 108 0.06 11.05 -5.00
C ALA A 108 -0.87 9.87 -4.78
N ILE A 109 -1.27 9.66 -3.53
CA ILE A 109 -2.10 8.55 -3.10
C ILE A 109 -3.20 9.09 -2.19
N GLU A 110 -4.43 8.67 -2.46
CA GLU A 110 -5.59 8.93 -1.62
C GLU A 110 -6.24 7.60 -1.23
N GLY A 111 -7.18 7.63 -0.29
CA GLY A 111 -7.91 6.42 0.10
C GLY A 111 -8.44 6.48 1.50
N GLU A 112 -8.64 5.32 2.09
CA GLU A 112 -9.12 5.19 3.45
C GLU A 112 -8.58 3.93 4.16
N VAL A 113 -8.49 4.03 5.47
CA VAL A 113 -8.31 2.90 6.38
C VAL A 113 -9.68 2.61 7.00
N ILE A 114 -10.17 1.40 6.84
CA ILE A 114 -11.36 0.88 7.50
C ILE A 114 -10.87 -0.02 8.63
N THR A 115 -10.99 0.45 9.86
CA THR A 115 -10.53 -0.26 11.05
C THR A 115 -11.38 -1.51 11.31
N ALA A 116 -10.91 -2.41 12.16
CA ALA A 116 -11.62 -3.65 12.50
C ALA A 116 -13.00 -3.41 13.12
N ASP A 117 -13.20 -2.26 13.78
CA ASP A 117 -14.48 -1.80 14.34
C ASP A 117 -15.34 -1.03 13.33
N GLY A 118 -14.90 -0.92 12.06
CA GLY A 118 -15.66 -0.31 10.97
C GLY A 118 -15.50 1.21 10.83
N GLN A 119 -14.64 1.85 11.62
CA GLN A 119 -14.37 3.28 11.48
C GLN A 119 -13.63 3.54 10.15
N ARG A 120 -14.03 4.58 9.41
CA ARG A 120 -13.41 5.02 8.17
C ARG A 120 -12.54 6.24 8.42
N LEU A 121 -11.26 6.11 8.12
CA LEU A 121 -10.26 7.16 8.32
C LEU A 121 -9.66 7.52 6.96
N PRO A 122 -9.80 8.77 6.49
CA PRO A 122 -9.28 9.16 5.19
C PRO A 122 -7.75 9.14 5.17
N VAL A 123 -7.18 8.70 4.05
CA VAL A 123 -5.75 8.73 3.75
C VAL A 123 -5.52 9.71 2.62
N ARG A 124 -4.57 10.62 2.80
CA ARG A 124 -4.07 11.49 1.73
C ARG A 124 -2.59 11.71 1.91
N TYR A 125 -1.85 11.43 0.85
CA TYR A 125 -0.40 11.58 0.84
C TYR A 125 0.08 11.96 -0.56
N GLU A 126 1.00 12.92 -0.63
CA GLU A 126 1.72 13.23 -1.85
C GLU A 126 3.19 13.54 -1.53
N TRP A 127 4.07 13.11 -2.40
CA TRP A 127 5.45 13.51 -2.33
C TRP A 127 6.10 13.43 -3.71
N TYR A 128 6.88 14.47 -4.02
CA TYR A 128 7.70 14.61 -5.22
C TYR A 128 9.05 15.17 -4.83
N SER A 129 10.11 14.87 -5.60
CA SER A 129 11.38 15.57 -5.41
C SER A 129 11.19 17.08 -5.56
N PRO A 130 11.72 17.90 -4.64
CA PRO A 130 11.52 19.35 -4.70
C PRO A 130 12.17 19.99 -5.91
N THR A 131 13.34 19.50 -6.32
CA THR A 131 14.10 19.99 -7.48
C THR A 131 14.74 18.84 -8.25
N LEU A 132 15.21 19.12 -9.47
CA LEU A 132 15.97 18.14 -10.25
C LEU A 132 17.31 17.76 -9.57
N ALA A 133 17.88 18.64 -8.76
CA ALA A 133 19.10 18.35 -8.01
C ALA A 133 18.89 17.31 -6.90
N ASP A 134 17.64 17.13 -6.44
CA ASP A 134 17.27 16.15 -5.43
C ASP A 134 16.95 14.77 -6.02
N VAL A 135 16.95 14.66 -7.35
CA VAL A 135 16.73 13.38 -8.03
C VAL A 135 18.05 12.61 -8.08
N TYR A 136 18.20 11.66 -7.17
CA TYR A 136 19.37 10.79 -7.10
C TYR A 136 19.09 9.43 -7.77
N GLY A 137 20.14 8.87 -8.39
CA GLY A 137 20.12 7.53 -8.95
C GLY A 137 19.56 7.45 -10.37
N TYR A 138 19.42 6.20 -10.87
CA TYR A 138 19.15 5.92 -12.27
C TYR A 138 17.84 5.16 -12.50
N ALA A 139 17.10 4.83 -11.44
CA ALA A 139 15.85 4.08 -11.57
C ALA A 139 14.70 4.99 -12.05
N THR A 140 13.89 4.46 -12.95
CA THR A 140 12.74 5.20 -13.53
C THR A 140 11.73 5.62 -12.46
N TRP A 141 11.49 4.81 -11.45
CA TRP A 141 10.43 5.01 -10.45
C TRP A 141 10.93 5.30 -9.04
N GLN A 142 12.20 5.69 -8.91
CA GLN A 142 12.85 5.83 -7.60
C GLN A 142 12.12 6.75 -6.64
N ASP A 143 11.66 7.92 -7.10
CA ASP A 143 10.97 8.86 -6.23
C ASP A 143 9.53 8.43 -5.93
N ALA A 144 8.86 7.76 -6.87
CA ALA A 144 7.57 7.14 -6.60
C ALA A 144 7.69 6.05 -5.52
N GLU A 145 8.68 5.16 -5.62
CA GLU A 145 8.94 4.12 -4.61
C GLU A 145 9.29 4.75 -3.25
N ARG A 146 10.06 5.84 -3.24
CA ARG A 146 10.33 6.61 -2.01
C ARG A 146 9.06 7.23 -1.41
N ALA A 147 8.13 7.70 -2.24
CA ALA A 147 6.82 8.16 -1.78
C ALA A 147 6.02 7.02 -1.13
N PHE A 148 6.06 5.81 -1.70
CA PHE A 148 5.41 4.62 -1.14
C PHE A 148 5.99 4.22 0.22
N ASP A 149 7.31 4.22 0.36
CA ASP A 149 7.98 3.91 1.63
C ASP A 149 7.61 4.93 2.72
N ARG A 150 7.53 6.21 2.36
CA ARG A 150 7.12 7.28 3.28
C ARG A 150 5.65 7.18 3.68
N LEU A 151 4.75 6.88 2.74
CA LEU A 151 3.35 6.60 3.05
C LEU A 151 3.24 5.43 4.03
N ALA A 152 3.92 4.32 3.76
CA ALA A 152 3.91 3.15 4.62
C ALA A 152 4.39 3.49 6.05
N ALA A 153 5.48 4.25 6.18
CA ALA A 153 5.97 4.74 7.47
C ALA A 153 4.96 5.66 8.17
N ASN A 154 4.26 6.51 7.42
CA ASN A 154 3.21 7.36 7.96
C ASN A 154 2.01 6.57 8.48
N LEU A 155 1.55 5.56 7.74
CA LEU A 155 0.47 4.67 8.17
C LEU A 155 0.84 3.91 9.45
N VAL A 156 2.07 3.38 9.54
CA VAL A 156 2.60 2.75 10.77
C VAL A 156 2.59 3.72 11.95
N ALA A 157 2.90 4.99 11.72
CA ALA A 157 2.91 6.03 12.75
C ALA A 157 1.54 6.68 13.02
N GLY A 158 0.45 6.20 12.38
CA GLY A 158 -0.89 6.75 12.52
C GLY A 158 -1.10 8.12 11.86
N ARG A 159 -0.18 8.55 10.99
CA ARG A 159 -0.29 9.80 10.21
C ARG A 159 -0.97 9.52 8.87
N LEU A 160 -2.27 9.76 8.81
CA LEU A 160 -3.10 9.38 7.66
C LEU A 160 -3.22 10.51 6.61
N VAL A 161 -3.11 11.77 7.02
CA VAL A 161 -3.17 12.93 6.13
C VAL A 161 -1.87 13.73 6.27
N THR A 162 -1.05 13.71 5.23
CA THR A 162 0.23 14.45 5.19
C THR A 162 0.46 15.01 3.78
N ARG A 163 1.05 16.17 3.73
CA ARG A 163 1.51 16.87 2.51
C ARG A 163 3.01 16.99 2.52
#